data_69b3e3b30a0275281085d34a9a930b55
#
_entry.id   69b3e3b30a0275281085d34a9a930b55
#
_cell.length_a   1.000
_cell.length_b   1.000
_cell.length_c   1.000
_cell.angle_alpha   90.00
_cell.angle_beta   90.00
_cell.angle_gamma   90.00
#
_symmetry.space_group_name_H-M   'P 1'
#
loop_
_entity.id
_entity.type
_entity.pdbx_description
1 polymer ?
#
loop_
_entity_poly.entity_id
_entity_poly.type
_entity_poly.pdbx_seq_one_letter_code
_entity_poly.pdbx_strand_id
1 'polypeptide(L)'
;TKAFITVQTHLEKCQEYGIWQVLCDRAGIGKSYAAKEYAYEHGNVIYVDCSDYPGKGDFVRYLAGQFGLQNTGGIDKLWRDVTNELLLLYKPLLILDEFGDCAEAVITLMKGLYNKANLGSQMALGCYFIGADNLQKRLVDGRRVSKRSYAEFWSRFNGRITTLNYGKKQDAFGNELRKEIEAIVDAN
;
A
#
# COMPACT_ATOMS: atom_id res chain seq x y z
N THR A 1 9.19 -15.64 8.57
CA THR A 1 10.06 -14.63 9.22
C THR A 1 9.21 -13.65 10.04
N LYS A 2 9.82 -12.95 11.02
CA LYS A 2 9.12 -11.95 11.84
C LYS A 2 8.54 -10.82 10.97
N ALA A 3 9.29 -10.36 9.96
CA ALA A 3 8.81 -9.37 9.00
C ALA A 3 7.57 -9.84 8.25
N PHE A 4 7.60 -11.06 7.75
CA PHE A 4 6.48 -11.68 7.06
C PHE A 4 5.21 -11.67 7.92
N ILE A 5 5.30 -12.21 9.14
CA ILE A 5 4.16 -12.28 10.07
C ILE A 5 3.63 -10.86 10.39
N THR A 6 4.52 -9.90 10.61
CA THR A 6 4.12 -8.53 10.92
C THR A 6 3.38 -7.88 9.74
N VAL A 7 3.89 -8.05 8.50
CA VAL A 7 3.22 -7.53 7.29
C VAL A 7 1.86 -8.19 7.10
N GLN A 8 1.76 -9.51 7.23
CA GLN A 8 0.50 -10.26 7.15
C GLN A 8 -0.52 -9.72 8.17
N THR A 9 -0.11 -9.55 9.44
CA THR A 9 -0.98 -9.00 10.49
C THR A 9 -1.45 -7.57 10.19
N HIS A 10 -0.59 -6.74 9.58
CA HIS A 10 -0.98 -5.39 9.17
C HIS A 10 -2.01 -5.43 8.04
N LEU A 11 -1.80 -6.28 7.04
CA LEU A 11 -2.70 -6.43 5.88
C LEU A 11 -4.08 -6.93 6.34
N GLU A 12 -4.10 -7.95 7.21
CA GLU A 12 -5.33 -8.47 7.81
C GLU A 12 -6.12 -7.36 8.53
N LYS A 13 -5.45 -6.55 9.35
CA LYS A 13 -6.08 -5.41 10.02
C LYS A 13 -6.58 -4.37 9.04
N CYS A 14 -5.81 -4.05 8.00
CA CYS A 14 -6.23 -3.10 6.98
C CYS A 14 -7.49 -3.59 6.26
N GLN A 15 -7.53 -4.87 5.89
CA GLN A 15 -8.68 -5.47 5.22
C GLN A 15 -9.90 -5.56 6.13
N GLU A 16 -9.72 -6.06 7.36
CA GLU A 16 -10.82 -6.30 8.30
C GLU A 16 -11.50 -5.00 8.76
N TYR A 17 -10.70 -3.97 9.04
CA TYR A 17 -11.20 -2.73 9.63
C TYR A 17 -11.24 -1.54 8.66
N GLY A 18 -10.90 -1.73 7.40
CA GLY A 18 -10.89 -0.66 6.40
C GLY A 18 -9.92 0.49 6.72
N ILE A 19 -8.82 0.20 7.39
CA ILE A 19 -7.84 1.21 7.78
C ILE A 19 -6.76 1.39 6.72
N TRP A 20 -6.17 2.58 6.72
CA TRP A 20 -5.05 2.93 5.86
C TRP A 20 -3.77 2.96 6.67
N GLN A 21 -2.74 2.27 6.20
CA GLN A 21 -1.47 2.17 6.89
C GLN A 21 -0.30 2.32 5.91
N VAL A 22 0.76 2.98 6.37
CA VAL A 22 2.02 3.15 5.63
C VAL A 22 3.12 2.38 6.33
N LEU A 23 3.82 1.54 5.58
CA LEU A 23 5.03 0.85 6.01
C LEU A 23 6.22 1.38 5.23
N CYS A 24 7.17 1.99 5.92
CA CYS A 24 8.46 2.36 5.35
C CYS A 24 9.56 1.63 6.12
N ASP A 25 10.32 0.83 5.39
CA ASP A 25 11.47 0.12 5.96
C ASP A 25 12.46 -0.26 4.84
N ARG A 26 13.64 -0.71 5.23
CA ARG A 26 14.74 -1.05 4.32
C ARG A 26 14.30 -2.00 3.21
N ALA A 27 14.92 -1.89 2.05
CA ALA A 27 14.75 -2.86 0.96
C ALA A 27 15.25 -4.25 1.38
N GLY A 28 14.73 -5.30 0.75
CA GLY A 28 15.22 -6.68 0.91
C GLY A 28 14.76 -7.42 2.18
N ILE A 29 13.89 -6.84 3.02
CA ILE A 29 13.39 -7.50 4.25
C ILE A 29 12.14 -8.34 4.06
N GLY A 30 11.72 -8.56 2.81
CA GLY A 30 10.59 -9.44 2.48
C GLY A 30 9.21 -8.78 2.52
N LYS A 31 9.10 -7.43 2.53
CA LYS A 31 7.80 -6.71 2.52
C LYS A 31 6.94 -7.09 1.32
N SER A 32 7.51 -6.94 0.11
CA SER A 32 6.82 -7.22 -1.15
C SER A 32 6.42 -8.69 -1.28
N TYR A 33 7.29 -9.60 -0.83
CA TYR A 33 6.97 -11.02 -0.80
C TYR A 33 5.75 -11.30 0.08
N ALA A 34 5.76 -10.81 1.32
CA ALA A 34 4.63 -10.98 2.22
C ALA A 34 3.33 -10.38 1.66
N ALA A 35 3.42 -9.22 1.01
CA ALA A 35 2.26 -8.55 0.41
C ALA A 35 1.68 -9.32 -0.78
N LYS A 36 2.54 -9.89 -1.64
CA LYS A 36 2.13 -10.73 -2.78
C LYS A 36 1.47 -12.03 -2.32
N GLU A 37 2.06 -12.71 -1.33
CA GLU A 37 1.46 -13.91 -0.72
C GLU A 37 0.08 -13.61 -0.14
N TYR A 38 -0.05 -12.52 0.61
CA TYR A 38 -1.36 -12.12 1.14
C TYR A 38 -2.40 -11.91 0.03
N ALA A 39 -2.02 -11.20 -1.03
CA ALA A 39 -2.92 -10.95 -2.16
C ALA A 39 -3.29 -12.22 -2.92
N TYR A 40 -2.40 -13.21 -2.94
CA TYR A 40 -2.66 -14.51 -3.57
C TYR A 40 -3.63 -15.37 -2.74
N GLU A 41 -3.49 -15.35 -1.41
CA GLU A 41 -4.27 -16.20 -0.51
C GLU A 41 -5.65 -15.62 -0.14
N HIS A 42 -5.85 -14.30 -0.30
CA HIS A 42 -7.07 -13.62 0.18
C HIS A 42 -7.86 -13.00 -0.96
N GLY A 43 -9.18 -13.21 -0.93
CA GLY A 43 -10.11 -12.57 -1.87
C GLY A 43 -10.30 -11.08 -1.62
N ASN A 44 -10.72 -10.36 -2.65
CA ASN A 44 -10.97 -8.91 -2.63
C ASN A 44 -9.73 -8.08 -2.28
N VAL A 45 -8.55 -8.60 -2.58
CA VAL A 45 -7.25 -7.94 -2.41
C VAL A 45 -6.66 -7.64 -3.78
N ILE A 46 -6.29 -6.39 -4.01
CA ILE A 46 -5.62 -5.95 -5.23
C ILE A 46 -4.22 -5.48 -4.86
N TYR A 47 -3.20 -6.12 -5.45
CA TYR A 47 -1.80 -5.74 -5.33
C TYR A 47 -1.36 -4.94 -6.55
N VAL A 48 -0.71 -3.81 -6.33
CA VAL A 48 -0.11 -2.96 -7.37
C VAL A 48 1.36 -2.74 -7.04
N ASP A 49 2.24 -3.09 -7.96
CA ASP A 49 3.62 -2.63 -7.94
C ASP A 49 3.68 -1.25 -8.62
N CYS A 50 3.87 -0.20 -7.82
CA CYS A 50 3.84 1.17 -8.32
C CYS A 50 5.07 1.53 -9.16
N SER A 51 6.15 0.76 -9.10
CA SER A 51 7.30 0.93 -9.97
C SER A 51 6.98 0.62 -11.43
N ASP A 52 6.07 -0.34 -11.66
CA ASP A 52 5.59 -0.70 -13.00
C ASP A 52 4.53 0.29 -13.53
N TYR A 53 3.77 0.93 -12.62
CA TYR A 53 2.65 1.81 -12.95
C TYR A 53 2.74 3.18 -12.26
N PRO A 54 3.85 3.92 -12.44
CA PRO A 54 4.08 5.15 -11.67
C PRO A 54 3.16 6.31 -12.07
N GLY A 55 2.70 6.34 -13.31
CA GLY A 55 1.85 7.39 -13.85
C GLY A 55 0.36 7.19 -13.56
N LYS A 56 -0.41 8.30 -13.46
CA LYS A 56 -1.86 8.26 -13.25
C LYS A 56 -2.59 7.35 -14.26
N GLY A 57 -2.23 7.49 -15.56
CA GLY A 57 -2.89 6.75 -16.62
C GLY A 57 -2.68 5.25 -16.53
N ASP A 58 -1.44 4.83 -16.33
CA ASP A 58 -1.06 3.41 -16.27
C ASP A 58 -1.58 2.76 -14.98
N PHE A 59 -1.49 3.46 -13.87
CA PHE A 59 -2.07 3.05 -12.60
C PHE A 59 -3.58 2.77 -12.70
N VAL A 60 -4.33 3.71 -13.29
CA VAL A 60 -5.78 3.54 -13.46
C VAL A 60 -6.13 2.42 -14.43
N ARG A 61 -5.39 2.28 -15.55
CA ARG A 61 -5.59 1.19 -16.50
C ARG A 61 -5.29 -0.18 -15.91
N TYR A 62 -4.22 -0.28 -15.12
CA TYR A 62 -3.90 -1.51 -14.41
C TYR A 62 -5.05 -1.93 -13.49
N LEU A 63 -5.53 -1.01 -12.64
CA LEU A 63 -6.66 -1.30 -11.75
C LEU A 63 -7.95 -1.64 -12.52
N ALA A 64 -8.22 -0.95 -13.62
CA ALA A 64 -9.36 -1.24 -14.47
C ALA A 64 -9.31 -2.67 -15.05
N GLY A 65 -8.11 -3.13 -15.41
CA GLY A 65 -7.88 -4.49 -15.87
C GLY A 65 -8.24 -5.55 -14.84
N GLN A 66 -8.06 -5.27 -13.53
CA GLN A 66 -8.45 -6.20 -12.45
C GLN A 66 -9.97 -6.45 -12.41
N PHE A 67 -10.75 -5.50 -12.91
CA PHE A 67 -12.23 -5.58 -12.97
C PHE A 67 -12.76 -5.85 -14.40
N GLY A 68 -11.88 -6.09 -15.38
CA GLY A 68 -12.29 -6.27 -16.78
C GLY A 68 -12.90 -5.01 -17.41
N LEU A 69 -12.65 -3.83 -16.86
CA LEU A 69 -13.21 -2.57 -17.37
C LEU A 69 -12.46 -2.09 -18.61
N GLN A 70 -13.22 -1.62 -19.60
CA GLN A 70 -12.66 -1.03 -20.81
C GLN A 70 -12.56 0.50 -20.71
N ASN A 71 -11.49 1.08 -21.25
CA ASN A 71 -11.30 2.53 -21.28
C ASN A 71 -12.12 3.16 -22.42
N THR A 72 -13.39 3.38 -22.18
CA THR A 72 -14.34 3.94 -23.17
C THR A 72 -14.61 5.44 -23.01
N GLY A 73 -13.95 6.14 -22.09
CA GLY A 73 -14.32 7.54 -21.82
C GLY A 73 -13.24 8.38 -21.13
N GLY A 74 -11.98 8.02 -21.33
CA GLY A 74 -10.85 8.71 -20.71
C GLY A 74 -10.57 8.28 -19.27
N ILE A 75 -9.38 8.67 -18.78
CA ILE A 75 -8.84 8.20 -17.49
C ILE A 75 -9.69 8.59 -16.29
N ASP A 76 -10.30 9.77 -16.30
CA ASP A 76 -11.11 10.24 -15.17
C ASP A 76 -12.45 9.48 -15.07
N LYS A 77 -13.04 9.10 -16.20
CA LYS A 77 -14.22 8.23 -16.21
C LYS A 77 -13.82 6.83 -15.74
N LEU A 78 -12.75 6.29 -16.29
CA LEU A 78 -12.25 4.96 -15.93
C LEU A 78 -11.92 4.87 -14.43
N TRP A 79 -11.34 5.92 -13.87
CA TRP A 79 -11.09 5.98 -12.42
C TRP A 79 -12.38 5.96 -11.58
N ARG A 80 -13.43 6.64 -12.04
CA ARG A 80 -14.74 6.56 -11.36
C ARG A 80 -15.31 5.15 -11.39
N ASP A 81 -15.22 4.50 -12.55
CA ASP A 81 -15.72 3.14 -12.73
C ASP A 81 -14.91 2.15 -11.85
N VAL A 82 -13.57 2.22 -11.86
CA VAL A 82 -12.69 1.45 -10.93
C VAL A 82 -13.07 1.67 -9.48
N THR A 83 -13.28 2.92 -9.08
CA THR A 83 -13.62 3.24 -7.70
C THR A 83 -14.95 2.62 -7.29
N ASN A 84 -15.95 2.64 -8.19
CA ASN A 84 -17.24 2.03 -7.92
C ASN A 84 -17.13 0.51 -7.74
N GLU A 85 -16.43 -0.18 -8.66
CA GLU A 85 -16.21 -1.63 -8.54
C GLU A 85 -15.46 -1.99 -7.26
N LEU A 86 -14.39 -1.25 -6.95
CA LEU A 86 -13.60 -1.48 -5.74
C LEU A 86 -14.44 -1.35 -4.46
N LEU A 87 -15.32 -0.36 -4.40
CA LEU A 87 -16.17 -0.11 -3.23
C LEU A 87 -17.40 -1.05 -3.14
N LEU A 88 -17.71 -1.82 -4.18
CA LEU A 88 -18.71 -2.89 -4.15
C LEU A 88 -18.17 -4.19 -3.56
N LEU A 89 -16.86 -4.36 -3.46
CA LEU A 89 -16.27 -5.56 -2.87
C LEU A 89 -16.52 -5.62 -1.37
N TYR A 90 -16.67 -6.82 -0.84
CA TYR A 90 -16.75 -7.04 0.60
C TYR A 90 -15.35 -6.97 1.22
N LYS A 91 -15.14 -6.05 2.16
CA LYS A 91 -13.84 -5.80 2.81
C LYS A 91 -12.68 -5.71 1.80
N PRO A 92 -12.72 -4.78 0.86
CA PRO A 92 -11.64 -4.65 -0.12
C PRO A 92 -10.33 -4.16 0.53
N LEU A 93 -9.22 -4.67 0.01
CA LEU A 93 -7.89 -4.21 0.36
C LEU A 93 -7.10 -3.83 -0.91
N LEU A 94 -6.54 -2.64 -0.92
CA LEU A 94 -5.62 -2.18 -1.95
C LEU A 94 -4.20 -2.10 -1.38
N ILE A 95 -3.30 -2.91 -1.92
CA ILE A 95 -1.88 -2.93 -1.53
C ILE A 95 -1.10 -2.18 -2.61
N LEU A 96 -0.39 -1.13 -2.23
CA LEU A 96 0.41 -0.29 -3.09
C LEU A 96 1.88 -0.42 -2.70
N ASP A 97 2.61 -1.29 -3.40
CA ASP A 97 4.02 -1.51 -3.17
C ASP A 97 4.86 -0.52 -3.99
N GLU A 98 6.06 -0.21 -3.52
CA GLU A 98 6.95 0.84 -4.06
C GLU A 98 6.20 2.17 -4.30
N PHE A 99 5.31 2.52 -3.38
CA PHE A 99 4.46 3.72 -3.50
C PHE A 99 5.24 5.04 -3.56
N GLY A 100 6.50 5.02 -3.12
CA GLY A 100 7.43 6.13 -3.29
C GLY A 100 7.68 6.53 -4.75
N ASP A 101 7.46 5.62 -5.70
CA ASP A 101 7.71 5.83 -7.13
C ASP A 101 6.49 6.40 -7.87
N CYS A 102 5.31 6.37 -7.26
CA CYS A 102 4.10 6.94 -7.85
C CYS A 102 4.20 8.44 -8.13
N ALA A 103 3.64 8.90 -9.24
CA ALA A 103 3.45 10.33 -9.49
C ALA A 103 2.53 10.99 -8.45
N GLU A 104 2.67 12.30 -8.23
CA GLU A 104 1.83 13.06 -7.29
C GLU A 104 0.33 12.98 -7.64
N ALA A 105 0.01 12.82 -8.93
CA ALA A 105 -1.36 12.62 -9.39
C ALA A 105 -2.00 11.35 -8.81
N VAL A 106 -1.23 10.27 -8.56
CA VAL A 106 -1.73 9.05 -7.92
C VAL A 106 -2.04 9.31 -6.44
N ILE A 107 -1.22 10.08 -5.72
CA ILE A 107 -1.51 10.50 -4.34
C ILE A 107 -2.84 11.26 -4.28
N THR A 108 -3.09 12.12 -5.28
CA THR A 108 -4.36 12.85 -5.40
C THR A 108 -5.55 11.92 -5.65
N LEU A 109 -5.38 10.88 -6.49
CA LEU A 109 -6.41 9.84 -6.68
C LEU A 109 -6.73 9.12 -5.38
N MET A 110 -5.70 8.70 -4.64
CA MET A 110 -5.87 8.00 -3.36
C MET A 110 -6.59 8.85 -2.33
N LYS A 111 -6.29 10.14 -2.26
CA LYS A 111 -7.04 11.08 -1.43
C LYS A 111 -8.54 11.14 -1.78
N GLY A 112 -8.85 11.21 -3.06
CA GLY A 112 -10.23 11.17 -3.55
C GLY A 112 -10.93 9.85 -3.23
N LEU A 113 -10.24 8.74 -3.37
CA LEU A 113 -10.72 7.40 -3.03
C LEU A 113 -11.07 7.29 -1.54
N TYR A 114 -10.18 7.75 -0.66
CA TYR A 114 -10.44 7.78 0.77
C TYR A 114 -11.74 8.53 1.11
N ASN A 115 -11.91 9.73 0.54
CA ASN A 115 -13.10 10.53 0.80
C ASN A 115 -14.38 9.80 0.38
N LYS A 116 -14.37 9.09 -0.75
CA LYS A 116 -15.51 8.30 -1.22
C LYS A 116 -15.77 7.07 -0.33
N ALA A 117 -14.72 6.35 0.05
CA ALA A 117 -14.82 5.17 0.89
C ALA A 117 -15.38 5.47 2.30
N ASN A 118 -15.21 6.71 2.79
CA ASN A 118 -15.63 7.11 4.14
C ASN A 118 -16.90 7.97 4.17
N LEU A 119 -17.52 8.28 3.02
CA LEU A 119 -18.78 9.03 2.95
C LEU A 119 -20.00 8.11 3.13
N GLY A 120 -20.12 7.49 4.32
CA GLY A 120 -21.35 6.83 4.75
C GLY A 120 -21.58 5.43 4.20
N SER A 121 -20.60 4.76 3.64
CA SER A 121 -20.72 3.35 3.31
C SER A 121 -20.36 2.48 4.52
N GLN A 122 -21.14 1.41 4.71
CA GLN A 122 -20.82 0.38 5.71
C GLN A 122 -19.59 -0.47 5.33
N MET A 123 -19.00 -0.21 4.18
CA MET A 123 -17.87 -0.96 3.63
C MET A 123 -16.64 -0.08 3.56
N ALA A 124 -15.84 -0.13 4.60
CA ALA A 124 -14.56 0.55 4.63
C ALA A 124 -13.55 -0.15 3.72
N LEU A 125 -12.83 0.64 2.90
CA LEU A 125 -11.73 0.16 2.08
C LEU A 125 -10.43 0.22 2.88
N GLY A 126 -9.74 -0.92 3.00
CA GLY A 126 -8.37 -0.99 3.51
C GLY A 126 -7.35 -0.56 2.44
N CYS A 127 -6.32 0.18 2.85
CA CYS A 127 -5.18 0.47 1.99
C CYS A 127 -3.87 0.27 2.75
N TYR A 128 -2.93 -0.40 2.10
CA TYR A 128 -1.60 -0.61 2.65
C TYR A 128 -0.53 -0.11 1.68
N PHE A 129 0.22 0.91 2.11
CA PHE A 129 1.25 1.55 1.32
C PHE A 129 2.60 1.07 1.78
N ILE A 130 3.40 0.51 0.88
CA ILE A 130 4.72 -0.02 1.15
C ILE A 130 5.76 0.82 0.41
N GLY A 131 6.87 1.07 1.07
CA GLY A 131 8.03 1.71 0.45
C GLY A 131 9.27 1.61 1.33
N ALA A 132 10.32 2.25 0.87
CA ALA A 132 11.58 2.39 1.57
C ALA A 132 11.77 3.85 2.05
N ASP A 133 13.02 4.24 2.29
CA ASP A 133 13.38 5.58 2.76
C ASP A 133 12.93 6.70 1.80
N ASN A 134 12.83 6.41 0.50
CA ASN A 134 12.33 7.34 -0.52
C ASN A 134 10.87 7.74 -0.23
N LEU A 135 10.00 6.79 0.10
CA LEU A 135 8.61 7.06 0.47
C LEU A 135 8.53 7.88 1.75
N GLN A 136 9.28 7.48 2.78
CA GLN A 136 9.31 8.20 4.06
C GLN A 136 9.74 9.66 3.85
N LYS A 137 10.86 9.88 3.16
CA LYS A 137 11.37 11.21 2.86
C LYS A 137 10.35 12.03 2.08
N ARG A 138 9.77 11.46 1.03
CA ARG A 138 8.76 12.13 0.21
C ARG A 138 7.53 12.57 0.99
N LEU A 139 7.02 11.72 1.90
CA LEU A 139 5.87 12.05 2.74
C LEU A 139 6.20 13.14 3.75
N VAL A 140 7.37 13.06 4.40
CA VAL A 140 7.83 14.05 5.38
C VAL A 140 8.11 15.40 4.73
N ASP A 141 8.86 15.41 3.62
CA ASP A 141 9.20 16.65 2.90
C ASP A 141 7.97 17.30 2.27
N GLY A 142 7.08 16.49 1.66
CA GLY A 142 5.81 17.00 1.09
C GLY A 142 4.94 17.69 2.15
N ARG A 143 4.90 17.16 3.37
CA ARG A 143 4.23 17.79 4.50
C ARG A 143 4.92 19.09 4.93
N ARG A 144 6.26 19.07 5.02
CA ARG A 144 7.08 20.22 5.48
C ARG A 144 6.94 21.45 4.58
N VAL A 145 6.88 21.24 3.27
CA VAL A 145 6.68 22.34 2.30
C VAL A 145 5.20 22.70 2.10
N SER A 146 4.33 22.25 3.00
CA SER A 146 2.89 22.56 3.01
C SER A 146 2.18 22.24 1.69
N LYS A 147 2.64 21.25 0.93
CA LYS A 147 1.88 20.76 -0.21
C LYS A 147 0.56 20.16 0.28
N ARG A 148 -0.55 20.82 -0.05
CA ARG A 148 -1.89 20.49 0.43
C ARG A 148 -2.27 19.02 0.24
N SER A 149 -1.91 18.43 -0.90
CA SER A 149 -2.16 17.01 -1.19
C SER A 149 -1.50 16.05 -0.19
N TYR A 150 -0.28 16.35 0.25
CA TYR A 150 0.46 15.52 1.21
C TYR A 150 -0.05 15.68 2.64
N ALA A 151 -0.37 16.88 3.08
CA ALA A 151 -0.92 17.10 4.41
C ALA A 151 -2.26 16.39 4.60
N GLU A 152 -3.13 16.48 3.61
CA GLU A 152 -4.41 15.77 3.60
C GLU A 152 -4.23 14.24 3.47
N PHE A 153 -3.31 13.76 2.64
CA PHE A 153 -3.00 12.33 2.55
C PHE A 153 -2.44 11.81 3.87
N TRP A 154 -1.52 12.55 4.50
CA TRP A 154 -0.93 12.21 5.79
C TRP A 154 -1.98 11.98 6.90
N SER A 155 -3.05 12.77 6.91
CA SER A 155 -4.12 12.62 7.92
C SER A 155 -4.89 11.29 7.80
N ARG A 156 -4.84 10.62 6.63
CA ARG A 156 -5.62 9.41 6.34
C ARG A 156 -5.07 8.14 7.02
N PHE A 157 -3.79 8.15 7.39
CA PHE A 157 -3.17 7.07 8.17
C PHE A 157 -2.73 7.53 9.57
N ASN A 158 -3.48 8.48 10.16
CA ASN A 158 -3.24 9.03 11.49
C ASN A 158 -1.82 9.58 11.70
N GLY A 159 -1.16 10.01 10.64
CA GLY A 159 0.18 10.59 10.69
C GLY A 159 1.27 9.64 11.14
N ARG A 160 1.06 8.32 11.06
CA ARG A 160 2.03 7.31 11.50
C ARG A 160 2.61 6.55 10.33
N ILE A 161 3.92 6.58 10.21
CA ILE A 161 4.68 5.65 9.37
C ILE A 161 5.10 4.50 10.27
N THR A 162 4.75 3.29 9.87
CA THR A 162 5.13 2.07 10.58
C THR A 162 6.49 1.60 10.07
N THR A 163 7.31 1.09 10.97
CA THR A 163 8.54 0.36 10.66
C THR A 163 8.47 -1.02 11.29
N LEU A 164 9.13 -1.98 10.68
CA LEU A 164 9.30 -3.30 11.27
C LEU A 164 10.41 -3.18 12.33
N ASN A 165 10.06 -3.25 13.60
CA ASN A 165 11.03 -3.11 14.71
C ASN A 165 11.98 -4.30 14.77
N TYR A 166 13.04 -4.25 13.98
CA TYR A 166 14.24 -5.04 14.22
C TYR A 166 15.12 -4.25 15.19
N GLY A 167 15.19 -4.63 16.44
CA GLY A 167 15.92 -4.05 17.55
C GLY A 167 16.79 -2.80 17.28
N LYS A 168 16.86 -1.91 18.21
CA LYS A 168 17.45 -0.56 18.09
C LYS A 168 18.96 -0.48 17.77
N LYS A 169 19.64 -1.60 17.48
CA LYS A 169 21.08 -1.63 17.13
C LYS A 169 21.24 -2.15 15.70
N GLN A 170 21.98 -1.39 14.91
CA GLN A 170 22.29 -1.69 13.50
C GLN A 170 22.96 -3.08 13.34
N ASP A 171 23.69 -3.53 14.34
CA ASP A 171 24.34 -4.85 14.39
C ASP A 171 23.37 -6.00 14.70
N ALA A 172 22.30 -5.74 15.43
CA ALA A 172 21.27 -6.72 15.75
C ALA A 172 20.41 -7.07 14.53
N PHE A 173 20.16 -6.11 13.61
CA PHE A 173 19.41 -6.33 12.38
C PHE A 173 20.11 -7.32 11.43
N GLY A 174 21.41 -7.13 11.20
CA GLY A 174 22.19 -8.05 10.35
C GLY A 174 22.21 -9.47 10.89
N ASN A 175 22.24 -9.64 12.21
CA ASN A 175 22.24 -10.94 12.87
C ASN A 175 20.83 -11.59 12.88
N GLU A 176 19.75 -10.82 13.07
CA GLU A 176 18.38 -11.33 12.96
C GLU A 176 18.06 -11.77 11.54
N LEU A 177 18.41 -10.94 10.53
CA LEU A 177 18.18 -11.28 9.13
C LEU A 177 18.95 -12.53 8.69
N ARG A 178 20.21 -12.69 9.14
CA ARG A 178 20.97 -13.92 8.88
C ARG A 178 20.31 -15.15 9.49
N LYS A 179 19.88 -15.10 10.75
CA LYS A 179 19.15 -16.19 11.39
C LYS A 179 17.85 -16.54 10.69
N GLU A 180 17.14 -15.54 10.18
CA GLU A 180 15.93 -15.76 9.42
C GLU A 180 16.21 -16.43 8.06
N ILE A 181 17.27 -16.02 7.37
CA ILE A 181 17.72 -16.65 6.11
C ILE A 181 18.16 -18.10 6.36
N GLU A 182 18.96 -18.33 7.39
CA GLU A 182 19.40 -19.68 7.81
C GLU A 182 18.19 -20.58 8.10
N ALA A 183 17.20 -20.09 8.85
CA ALA A 183 15.99 -20.85 9.14
C ALA A 183 15.16 -21.19 7.89
N ILE A 184 15.19 -20.35 6.85
CA ILE A 184 14.51 -20.63 5.57
C ILE A 184 15.29 -21.69 4.77
N VAL A 185 16.62 -21.61 4.78
CA VAL A 185 17.49 -22.58 4.07
C VAL A 185 17.39 -23.96 4.71
N ASP A 186 17.33 -24.04 6.05
CA ASP A 186 17.23 -25.30 6.79
C ASP A 186 15.83 -25.95 6.71
N ALA A 187 14.80 -25.18 6.30
CA ALA A 187 13.42 -25.66 6.16
C ALA A 187 13.08 -26.20 4.74
N ASN A 188 14.00 -26.07 3.77
CA ASN A 188 13.87 -26.59 2.40
C ASN A 188 14.90 -27.68 2.13
#